data_3ad6a5b3537813fedf5bc5f31421a6c0
#
_entry.id   3ad6a5b3537813fedf5bc5f31421a6c0
#
_cell.length_a   1.000
_cell.length_b   1.000
_cell.length_c   1.000
_cell.angle_alpha   90.00
_cell.angle_beta   90.00
_cell.angle_gamma   90.00
#
_symmetry.space_group_name_H-M   'P 1'
#
loop_
_entity.id
_entity.type
_entity.pdbx_description
1 polymer ?
#
loop_
_entity_poly.entity_id
_entity_poly.type
_entity_poly.pdbx_seq_one_letter_code
_entity_poly.pdbx_strand_id
1 'polypeptide(L)'
;MWKKRKEHLIPLEKSKKIIYLEKRGRRQEKKSVGAICFAVLAVLCLLYCLTIALFMGYGTAFFAVWGALAVVCGLVSFVLSRKRLMQKLPRVLKIMVVICFILGLLCFGVVEGLICSRFAATAQPGADYMIVLGAQWKNNGPSYVLKKRLDKALEYLQENPDTYVIVSGGQGSDEPVSEAQGMYEYLSEAGIEEERILLEDKSTSTYENLYNSSSLLDKGKDRVVLVTNNFHVYRGEKLAEKMGYMHIEGLAADSYPAMLPNNMLREFFGIIKDFWIGKL
;
A
#
# COMPACT_ATOMS: atom_id res chain seq x y z
N MET A 1 28.96 80.58 26.30
CA MET A 1 27.56 80.19 26.40
C MET A 1 27.46 78.69 26.06
N TRP A 2 27.55 77.79 27.05
CA TRP A 2 27.56 76.36 26.84
C TRP A 2 26.24 75.79 27.19
N LYS A 3 25.44 75.27 26.17
CA LYS A 3 24.17 74.57 26.34
C LYS A 3 24.49 73.13 26.76
N LYS A 4 24.26 72.75 28.03
CA LYS A 4 24.28 71.37 28.53
C LYS A 4 23.11 70.60 27.85
N ARG A 5 23.44 69.55 27.04
CA ARG A 5 22.49 68.53 26.63
C ARG A 5 22.09 67.72 27.85
N LYS A 6 20.83 67.77 28.25
CA LYS A 6 20.23 66.85 29.22
C LYS A 6 20.10 65.48 28.53
N GLU A 7 20.99 64.55 28.79
CA GLU A 7 20.75 63.16 28.47
C GLU A 7 19.61 62.61 29.34
N HIS A 8 18.52 62.22 28.71
CA HIS A 8 17.40 61.51 29.36
C HIS A 8 17.87 60.11 29.66
N LEU A 9 18.45 59.87 30.82
CA LEU A 9 18.75 58.54 31.38
C LEU A 9 17.42 57.84 31.64
N ILE A 10 17.17 56.79 30.84
CA ILE A 10 16.04 55.89 31.06
C ILE A 10 16.24 55.25 32.44
N PRO A 11 15.23 55.32 33.37
CA PRO A 11 15.38 54.70 34.69
C PRO A 11 15.74 53.22 34.55
N LEU A 12 16.74 52.75 35.35
CA LEU A 12 17.27 51.40 35.34
C LEU A 12 16.17 50.28 35.37
N GLU A 13 15.06 50.59 36.04
CA GLU A 13 13.92 49.68 36.11
C GLU A 13 13.15 49.53 34.78
N LYS A 14 13.03 50.61 34.00
CA LYS A 14 12.46 50.59 32.65
C LYS A 14 13.39 49.85 31.67
N SER A 15 14.69 50.03 31.78
CA SER A 15 15.70 49.33 31.00
C SER A 15 15.66 47.82 31.27
N LYS A 16 15.58 47.38 32.54
CA LYS A 16 15.43 45.97 32.92
C LYS A 16 14.13 45.36 32.39
N LYS A 17 13.03 46.10 32.40
CA LYS A 17 11.73 45.65 31.89
C LYS A 17 11.72 45.52 30.36
N ILE A 18 12.39 46.42 29.65
CA ILE A 18 12.58 46.38 28.20
C ILE A 18 13.43 45.16 27.81
N ILE A 19 14.56 44.93 28.49
CA ILE A 19 15.46 43.78 28.28
C ILE A 19 14.72 42.45 28.59
N TYR A 20 13.91 42.44 29.64
CA TYR A 20 13.09 41.27 29.97
C TYR A 20 12.02 40.99 28.92
N LEU A 21 11.37 42.01 28.42
CA LEU A 21 10.36 41.90 27.32
C LEU A 21 11.03 41.52 25.99
N GLU A 22 12.22 42.07 25.70
CA GLU A 22 12.99 41.68 24.52
C GLU A 22 13.50 40.23 24.59
N LYS A 23 13.98 39.78 25.77
CA LYS A 23 14.34 38.39 26.03
C LYS A 23 13.11 37.47 25.97
N ARG A 24 11.93 37.95 26.36
CA ARG A 24 10.66 37.21 26.26
C ARG A 24 10.13 37.17 24.83
N GLY A 25 10.34 38.24 24.05
CA GLY A 25 10.02 38.30 22.62
C GLY A 25 10.98 37.48 21.76
N ARG A 26 12.26 37.40 22.10
CA ARG A 26 13.29 36.58 21.44
C ARG A 26 13.27 35.10 21.82
N ARG A 27 12.44 34.67 22.78
CA ARG A 27 12.07 33.28 22.88
C ARG A 27 11.10 32.95 21.74
N GLN A 28 11.55 33.11 20.47
CA GLN A 28 10.95 32.39 19.36
C GLN A 28 10.83 30.96 19.84
N GLU A 29 9.60 30.49 19.97
CA GLU A 29 9.34 29.09 20.30
C GLU A 29 10.08 28.26 19.26
N LYS A 30 11.24 27.70 19.59
CA LYS A 30 11.88 26.71 18.73
C LYS A 30 10.81 25.68 18.44
N LYS A 31 10.31 25.67 17.19
CA LYS A 31 9.33 24.69 16.75
C LYS A 31 9.91 23.32 17.06
N SER A 32 9.16 22.47 17.71
CA SER A 32 9.60 21.10 17.98
C SER A 32 9.99 20.46 16.65
N VAL A 33 11.18 19.86 16.57
CA VAL A 33 11.62 19.13 15.36
C VAL A 33 10.56 18.13 14.94
N GLY A 34 9.96 17.41 15.91
CA GLY A 34 8.84 16.50 15.62
C GLY A 34 7.65 17.19 14.95
N ALA A 35 7.30 18.43 15.36
CA ALA A 35 6.20 19.15 14.71
C ALA A 35 6.52 19.48 13.25
N ILE A 36 7.76 19.83 12.94
CA ILE A 36 8.21 20.09 11.56
C ILE A 36 8.16 18.80 10.74
N CYS A 37 8.70 17.69 11.28
CA CYS A 37 8.67 16.39 10.60
C CYS A 37 7.25 15.96 10.24
N PHE A 38 6.31 16.06 11.18
CA PHE A 38 4.91 15.73 10.93
C PHE A 38 4.22 16.70 9.96
N ALA A 39 4.59 17.99 9.93
CA ALA A 39 4.09 18.93 8.95
C ALA A 39 4.56 18.57 7.53
N VAL A 40 5.83 18.25 7.38
CA VAL A 40 6.39 17.80 6.09
C VAL A 40 5.72 16.51 5.63
N LEU A 41 5.57 15.53 6.53
CA LEU A 41 4.90 14.27 6.21
C LEU A 41 3.44 14.49 5.79
N ALA A 42 2.71 15.40 6.46
CA ALA A 42 1.34 15.76 6.08
C ALA A 42 1.27 16.33 4.66
N VAL A 43 2.20 17.21 4.30
CA VAL A 43 2.27 17.77 2.94
C VAL A 43 2.60 16.68 1.92
N LEU A 44 3.56 15.79 2.19
CA LEU A 44 3.92 14.69 1.29
C LEU A 44 2.74 13.73 1.08
N CYS A 45 2.04 13.34 2.14
CA CYS A 45 0.84 12.50 2.04
C CYS A 45 -0.26 13.18 1.22
N LEU A 46 -0.49 14.47 1.41
CA LEU A 46 -1.49 15.22 0.65
C LEU A 46 -1.11 15.30 -0.83
N LEU A 47 0.13 15.63 -1.14
CA LEU A 47 0.62 15.69 -2.52
C LEU A 47 0.50 14.33 -3.20
N TYR A 48 0.87 13.25 -2.52
CA TYR A 48 0.74 11.90 -3.06
C TYR A 48 -0.73 11.50 -3.28
N CYS A 49 -1.62 11.82 -2.32
CA CYS A 49 -3.07 11.63 -2.48
C CYS A 49 -3.60 12.35 -3.74
N LEU A 50 -3.23 13.62 -3.93
CA LEU A 50 -3.62 14.41 -5.09
C LEU A 50 -3.03 13.85 -6.39
N THR A 51 -1.78 13.40 -6.38
CA THR A 51 -1.14 12.79 -7.54
C THR A 51 -1.90 11.54 -8.00
N ILE A 52 -2.27 10.65 -7.07
CA ILE A 52 -3.07 9.46 -7.44
C ILE A 52 -4.44 9.88 -7.96
N ALA A 53 -5.13 10.79 -7.27
CA ALA A 53 -6.48 11.21 -7.63
C ALA A 53 -6.54 11.89 -9.01
N LEU A 54 -5.53 12.66 -9.38
CA LEU A 54 -5.55 13.45 -10.62
C LEU A 54 -4.94 12.72 -11.82
N PHE A 55 -3.92 11.88 -11.61
CA PHE A 55 -3.10 11.35 -12.70
C PHE A 55 -3.10 9.84 -12.87
N MET A 56 -3.46 9.06 -11.81
CA MET A 56 -3.33 7.61 -11.84
C MET A 56 -4.65 6.88 -12.13
N GLY A 57 -5.77 7.60 -12.17
CA GLY A 57 -7.11 7.03 -12.35
C GLY A 57 -7.64 6.33 -11.09
N TYR A 58 -8.96 6.15 -11.07
CA TYR A 58 -9.69 5.63 -9.91
C TYR A 58 -9.79 4.09 -9.96
N GLY A 59 -8.68 3.37 -9.76
CA GLY A 59 -8.76 1.90 -9.62
C GLY A 59 -9.43 1.48 -8.30
N THR A 60 -9.20 2.21 -7.21
CA THR A 60 -9.89 2.02 -5.91
C THR A 60 -9.89 3.33 -5.13
N ALA A 61 -10.88 3.55 -4.26
CA ALA A 61 -10.93 4.72 -3.36
C ALA A 61 -9.84 4.69 -2.26
N PHE A 62 -8.96 3.68 -2.25
CA PHE A 62 -7.95 3.49 -1.21
C PHE A 62 -6.95 4.67 -1.11
N PHE A 63 -6.73 5.42 -2.18
CA PHE A 63 -5.89 6.62 -2.16
C PHE A 63 -6.34 7.66 -1.11
N ALA A 64 -7.62 7.66 -0.70
CA ALA A 64 -8.15 8.53 0.34
C ALA A 64 -7.48 8.31 1.71
N VAL A 65 -6.87 7.14 1.95
CA VAL A 65 -6.09 6.84 3.16
C VAL A 65 -4.91 7.83 3.29
N TRP A 66 -4.28 8.23 2.18
CA TRP A 66 -3.21 9.22 2.19
C TRP A 66 -3.71 10.61 2.60
N GLY A 67 -4.93 10.97 2.18
CA GLY A 67 -5.59 12.19 2.65
C GLY A 67 -5.88 12.15 4.16
N ALA A 68 -6.38 11.02 4.66
CA ALA A 68 -6.59 10.82 6.10
C ALA A 68 -5.28 10.88 6.88
N LEU A 69 -4.21 10.24 6.39
CA LEU A 69 -2.87 10.34 6.99
C LEU A 69 -2.34 11.77 7.00
N ALA A 70 -2.57 12.56 5.94
CA ALA A 70 -2.21 13.97 5.90
C ALA A 70 -2.90 14.78 7.01
N VAL A 71 -4.21 14.55 7.22
CA VAL A 71 -4.97 15.19 8.30
C VAL A 71 -4.42 14.78 9.67
N VAL A 72 -4.21 13.49 9.91
CA VAL A 72 -3.64 12.97 11.18
C VAL A 72 -2.27 13.57 11.46
N CYS A 73 -1.37 13.55 10.49
CA CYS A 73 -0.03 14.15 10.62
C CYS A 73 -0.11 15.66 10.87
N GLY A 74 -1.02 16.36 10.21
CA GLY A 74 -1.28 17.79 10.44
C GLY A 74 -1.74 18.08 11.88
N LEU A 75 -2.67 17.28 12.39
CA LEU A 75 -3.16 17.39 13.78
C LEU A 75 -2.03 17.10 14.79
N VAL A 76 -1.24 16.06 14.57
CA VAL A 76 -0.09 15.73 15.42
C VAL A 76 0.93 16.88 15.40
N SER A 77 1.27 17.42 14.24
CA SER A 77 2.13 18.58 14.08
C SER A 77 1.61 19.79 14.88
N PHE A 78 0.29 20.07 14.74
CA PHE A 78 -0.36 21.14 15.48
C PHE A 78 -0.25 20.95 17.00
N VAL A 79 -0.57 19.77 17.51
CA VAL A 79 -0.48 19.46 18.95
C VAL A 79 0.96 19.58 19.44
N LEU A 80 1.95 19.03 18.71
CA LEU A 80 3.37 19.10 19.07
C LEU A 80 3.91 20.54 19.04
N SER A 81 3.36 21.43 18.21
CA SER A 81 3.72 22.84 18.16
C SER A 81 3.18 23.63 19.35
N ARG A 82 2.15 23.12 20.06
CA ARG A 82 1.48 23.78 21.20
C ARG A 82 2.00 23.26 22.53
N LYS A 83 3.11 23.84 23.03
CA LYS A 83 3.74 23.43 24.32
C LYS A 83 2.75 23.36 25.48
N ARG A 84 1.77 24.27 25.53
CA ARG A 84 0.74 24.28 26.58
C ARG A 84 -0.15 23.05 26.55
N LEU A 85 -0.53 22.58 25.36
CA LEU A 85 -1.31 21.34 25.19
C LEU A 85 -0.49 20.14 25.63
N MET A 86 0.75 20.04 25.17
CA MET A 86 1.65 18.95 25.54
C MET A 86 1.94 18.88 27.04
N GLN A 87 2.00 20.02 27.73
CA GLN A 87 2.22 20.06 29.19
C GLN A 87 0.97 19.58 29.96
N LYS A 88 -0.23 19.80 29.46
CA LYS A 88 -1.48 19.36 30.09
C LYS A 88 -1.73 17.85 29.97
N LEU A 89 -1.13 17.17 28.99
CA LEU A 89 -1.31 15.72 28.82
C LEU A 89 -0.58 14.95 29.94
N PRO A 90 -1.25 14.00 30.60
CA PRO A 90 -0.67 13.12 31.59
C PRO A 90 0.55 12.36 31.04
N ARG A 91 1.56 12.13 31.87
CA ARG A 91 2.77 11.38 31.45
C ARG A 91 2.39 9.97 30.97
N VAL A 92 1.50 9.30 31.66
CA VAL A 92 1.02 7.95 31.29
C VAL A 92 0.46 7.93 29.87
N LEU A 93 -0.40 8.89 29.53
CA LEU A 93 -0.97 8.97 28.17
C LEU A 93 0.10 9.17 27.09
N LYS A 94 1.11 10.02 27.36
CA LYS A 94 2.24 10.20 26.42
C LYS A 94 3.03 8.91 26.22
N ILE A 95 3.32 8.18 27.29
CA ILE A 95 4.01 6.89 27.23
C ILE A 95 3.18 5.88 26.46
N MET A 96 1.88 5.76 26.75
CA MET A 96 0.98 4.85 26.02
C MET A 96 0.96 5.17 24.52
N VAL A 97 0.83 6.43 24.14
CA VAL A 97 0.84 6.84 22.71
C VAL A 97 2.16 6.45 22.04
N VAL A 98 3.31 6.68 22.72
CA VAL A 98 4.62 6.29 22.17
C VAL A 98 4.73 4.77 22.04
N ILE A 99 4.30 4.00 23.03
CA ILE A 99 4.31 2.54 22.98
C ILE A 99 3.42 2.04 21.83
N CYS A 100 2.18 2.51 21.73
CA CYS A 100 1.28 2.14 20.64
C CYS A 100 1.87 2.48 19.26
N PHE A 101 2.51 3.64 19.14
CA PHE A 101 3.17 4.05 17.90
C PHE A 101 4.35 3.12 17.54
N ILE A 102 5.20 2.77 18.51
CA ILE A 102 6.31 1.83 18.30
C ILE A 102 5.79 0.45 17.90
N LEU A 103 4.78 -0.08 18.60
CA LEU A 103 4.17 -1.37 18.27
C LEU A 103 3.54 -1.35 16.88
N GLY A 104 2.87 -0.26 16.51
CA GLY A 104 2.33 -0.07 15.17
C GLY A 104 3.41 -0.08 14.09
N LEU A 105 4.53 0.62 14.32
CA LEU A 105 5.68 0.62 13.41
C LEU A 105 6.34 -0.76 13.30
N LEU A 106 6.47 -1.49 14.40
CA LEU A 106 7.01 -2.84 14.38
C LEU A 106 6.10 -3.79 13.59
N CYS A 107 4.79 -3.75 13.86
CA CYS A 107 3.81 -4.54 13.12
C CYS A 107 3.87 -4.21 11.61
N PHE A 108 3.88 -2.91 11.27
CA PHE A 108 4.02 -2.45 9.88
C PHE A 108 5.31 -2.97 9.25
N GLY A 109 6.46 -2.82 9.92
CA GLY A 109 7.76 -3.28 9.42
C GLY A 109 7.83 -4.80 9.21
N VAL A 110 7.22 -5.59 10.12
CA VAL A 110 7.16 -7.05 9.96
C VAL A 110 6.32 -7.43 8.74
N VAL A 111 5.11 -6.88 8.61
CA VAL A 111 4.22 -7.21 7.49
C VAL A 111 4.81 -6.76 6.17
N GLU A 112 5.37 -5.56 6.08
CA GLU A 112 6.06 -5.09 4.86
C GLU A 112 7.30 -5.94 4.54
N GLY A 113 8.02 -6.39 5.56
CA GLY A 113 9.14 -7.34 5.39
C GLY A 113 8.69 -8.68 4.79
N LEU A 114 7.53 -9.21 5.22
CA LEU A 114 6.93 -10.42 4.66
C LEU A 114 6.50 -10.20 3.20
N ILE A 115 5.86 -9.08 2.88
CA ILE A 115 5.51 -8.70 1.50
C ILE A 115 6.78 -8.63 0.64
N CYS A 116 7.80 -7.91 1.09
CA CYS A 116 9.07 -7.75 0.37
C CYS A 116 9.82 -9.07 0.17
N SER A 117 9.67 -10.05 1.07
CA SER A 117 10.32 -11.36 0.93
C SER A 117 9.89 -12.14 -0.33
N ARG A 118 8.71 -11.82 -0.88
CA ARG A 118 8.16 -12.45 -2.10
C ARG A 118 8.13 -11.50 -3.30
N PHE A 119 8.76 -10.34 -3.21
CA PHE A 119 8.71 -9.30 -4.22
C PHE A 119 9.34 -9.70 -5.57
N ALA A 120 10.33 -10.56 -5.52
CA ALA A 120 11.02 -11.12 -6.69
C ALA A 120 10.77 -12.64 -6.81
N ALA A 121 9.57 -13.11 -6.42
CA ALA A 121 9.22 -14.51 -6.47
C ALA A 121 9.24 -15.02 -7.92
N THR A 122 9.91 -16.15 -8.10
CA THR A 122 9.97 -16.92 -9.36
C THR A 122 9.43 -18.31 -9.11
N ALA A 123 8.83 -18.92 -10.13
CA ALA A 123 8.34 -20.29 -10.08
C ALA A 123 9.27 -21.22 -10.85
N GLN A 124 9.34 -22.48 -10.39
CA GLN A 124 10.07 -23.52 -11.11
C GLN A 124 9.32 -23.91 -12.39
N PRO A 125 10.02 -24.29 -13.46
CA PRO A 125 9.40 -24.77 -14.69
C PRO A 125 8.65 -26.10 -14.49
N GLY A 126 7.70 -26.37 -15.38
CA GLY A 126 6.96 -27.63 -15.43
C GLY A 126 5.85 -27.72 -14.38
N ALA A 127 5.18 -26.63 -14.04
CA ALA A 127 3.95 -26.69 -13.25
C ALA A 127 2.80 -27.32 -14.05
N ASP A 128 1.90 -28.03 -13.33
CA ASP A 128 0.70 -28.62 -13.96
C ASP A 128 -0.30 -27.53 -14.29
N TYR A 129 -0.49 -26.59 -13.39
CA TYR A 129 -1.41 -25.46 -13.55
C TYR A 129 -0.78 -24.13 -13.19
N MET A 130 -1.26 -23.08 -13.86
CA MET A 130 -1.02 -21.70 -13.53
C MET A 130 -2.36 -21.01 -13.21
N ILE A 131 -2.42 -20.23 -12.13
CA ILE A 131 -3.57 -19.36 -11.84
C ILE A 131 -3.14 -17.91 -12.05
N VAL A 132 -3.80 -17.21 -12.99
CA VAL A 132 -3.60 -15.76 -13.19
C VAL A 132 -4.74 -15.01 -12.50
N LEU A 133 -4.42 -14.22 -11.48
CA LEU A 133 -5.41 -13.42 -10.78
C LEU A 133 -5.80 -12.18 -11.57
N GLY A 134 -7.08 -11.92 -11.70
CA GLY A 134 -7.63 -10.70 -12.28
C GLY A 134 -7.27 -9.42 -11.52
N ALA A 135 -7.34 -8.28 -12.20
CA ALA A 135 -7.05 -6.96 -11.63
C ALA A 135 -7.67 -5.79 -12.41
N GLN A 136 -8.81 -5.95 -12.96
CA GLN A 136 -9.62 -5.03 -13.75
C GLN A 136 -9.38 -5.10 -15.28
N TRP A 137 -10.49 -5.34 -16.00
CA TRP A 137 -10.56 -5.24 -17.46
C TRP A 137 -11.31 -3.97 -17.87
N LYS A 138 -10.68 -3.10 -18.66
CA LYS A 138 -11.25 -1.82 -19.10
C LYS A 138 -11.82 -1.90 -20.52
N ASN A 139 -12.57 -0.88 -20.96
CA ASN A 139 -13.11 -0.81 -22.31
C ASN A 139 -12.06 -0.90 -23.44
N ASN A 140 -10.81 -0.57 -23.13
CA ASN A 140 -9.69 -0.59 -24.06
C ASN A 140 -8.67 -1.70 -23.76
N GLY A 141 -9.08 -2.74 -23.04
CA GLY A 141 -8.23 -3.89 -22.69
C GLY A 141 -7.83 -3.95 -21.20
N PRO A 142 -6.83 -4.77 -20.85
CA PRO A 142 -6.42 -4.96 -19.47
C PRO A 142 -5.89 -3.68 -18.85
N SER A 143 -6.16 -3.49 -17.55
CA SER A 143 -5.46 -2.46 -16.77
C SER A 143 -3.95 -2.69 -16.82
N TYR A 144 -3.14 -1.65 -16.56
CA TYR A 144 -1.67 -1.79 -16.53
C TYR A 144 -1.21 -2.93 -15.60
N VAL A 145 -1.88 -3.05 -14.44
CA VAL A 145 -1.59 -4.07 -13.42
C VAL A 145 -1.91 -5.46 -13.96
N LEU A 146 -3.07 -5.64 -14.60
CA LEU A 146 -3.47 -6.91 -15.20
C LEU A 146 -2.57 -7.27 -16.39
N LYS A 147 -2.25 -6.29 -17.25
CA LYS A 147 -1.35 -6.50 -18.37
C LYS A 147 -0.01 -7.07 -17.93
N LYS A 148 0.58 -6.55 -16.84
CA LYS A 148 1.86 -7.08 -16.33
C LYS A 148 1.75 -8.53 -15.84
N ARG A 149 0.60 -8.93 -15.27
CA ARG A 149 0.35 -10.34 -14.92
C ARG A 149 0.27 -11.22 -16.17
N LEU A 150 -0.48 -10.76 -17.18
CA LEU A 150 -0.64 -11.49 -18.44
C LEU A 150 0.68 -11.63 -19.20
N ASP A 151 1.47 -10.54 -19.30
CA ASP A 151 2.80 -10.57 -19.91
C ASP A 151 3.69 -11.61 -19.19
N LYS A 152 3.66 -11.64 -17.83
CA LYS A 152 4.45 -12.59 -17.05
C LYS A 152 3.95 -14.03 -17.14
N ALA A 153 2.64 -14.22 -17.23
CA ALA A 153 2.04 -15.53 -17.47
C ALA A 153 2.43 -16.06 -18.86
N LEU A 154 2.37 -15.18 -19.88
CA LEU A 154 2.71 -15.54 -21.26
C LEU A 154 4.17 -16.01 -21.38
N GLU A 155 5.13 -15.29 -20.76
CA GLU A 155 6.54 -15.71 -20.71
C GLU A 155 6.68 -17.14 -20.18
N TYR A 156 6.05 -17.45 -19.04
CA TYR A 156 6.12 -18.76 -18.42
C TYR A 156 5.44 -19.84 -19.27
N LEU A 157 4.25 -19.58 -19.81
CA LEU A 157 3.46 -20.54 -20.60
C LEU A 157 4.12 -20.90 -21.93
N GLN A 158 4.87 -19.98 -22.54
CA GLN A 158 5.66 -20.24 -23.76
C GLN A 158 6.85 -21.17 -23.48
N GLU A 159 7.47 -21.07 -22.29
CA GLU A 159 8.55 -21.95 -21.86
C GLU A 159 8.06 -23.30 -21.32
N ASN A 160 6.75 -23.38 -20.95
CA ASN A 160 6.14 -24.56 -20.34
C ASN A 160 4.85 -24.96 -21.10
N PRO A 161 4.97 -25.62 -22.26
CA PRO A 161 3.82 -25.90 -23.15
C PRO A 161 2.80 -26.88 -22.55
N ASP A 162 3.18 -27.69 -21.57
CA ASP A 162 2.28 -28.64 -20.91
C ASP A 162 1.48 -28.05 -19.74
N THR A 163 1.77 -26.79 -19.32
CA THR A 163 1.08 -26.11 -18.24
C THR A 163 -0.30 -25.61 -18.68
N TYR A 164 -1.36 -25.98 -17.98
CA TYR A 164 -2.68 -25.39 -18.13
C TYR A 164 -2.76 -24.05 -17.40
N VAL A 165 -3.52 -23.08 -17.92
CA VAL A 165 -3.71 -21.78 -17.27
C VAL A 165 -5.16 -21.55 -16.89
N ILE A 166 -5.42 -21.27 -15.61
CA ILE A 166 -6.70 -20.85 -15.07
C ILE A 166 -6.67 -19.32 -15.01
N VAL A 167 -7.47 -18.65 -15.82
CA VAL A 167 -7.68 -17.21 -15.75
C VAL A 167 -8.85 -16.95 -14.81
N SER A 168 -8.59 -16.29 -13.68
CA SER A 168 -9.57 -16.18 -12.61
C SER A 168 -9.88 -14.71 -12.28
N GLY A 169 -11.14 -14.32 -12.44
CA GLY A 169 -11.65 -12.98 -12.17
C GLY A 169 -13.04 -12.77 -12.73
N GLY A 170 -13.99 -12.39 -11.88
CA GLY A 170 -15.36 -12.06 -12.27
C GLY A 170 -15.47 -10.72 -12.99
N GLN A 171 -16.70 -10.25 -13.19
CA GLN A 171 -16.98 -8.97 -13.84
C GLN A 171 -17.25 -7.90 -12.79
N GLY A 172 -16.42 -6.87 -12.76
CA GLY A 172 -16.69 -5.66 -11.99
C GLY A 172 -17.85 -4.85 -12.59
N SER A 173 -18.49 -4.01 -11.77
CA SER A 173 -19.64 -3.20 -12.19
C SER A 173 -19.33 -2.17 -13.28
N ASP A 174 -18.05 -1.83 -13.45
CA ASP A 174 -17.52 -0.88 -14.44
C ASP A 174 -16.74 -1.56 -15.57
N GLU A 175 -16.86 -2.88 -15.69
CA GLU A 175 -16.15 -3.68 -16.69
C GLU A 175 -17.08 -4.16 -17.81
N PRO A 176 -16.64 -4.16 -19.07
CA PRO A 176 -17.45 -4.57 -20.21
C PRO A 176 -17.66 -6.09 -20.26
N VAL A 177 -16.69 -6.87 -19.78
CA VAL A 177 -16.70 -8.33 -19.69
C VAL A 177 -16.08 -8.77 -18.37
N SER A 178 -16.17 -10.06 -18.02
CA SER A 178 -15.42 -10.58 -16.87
C SER A 178 -13.92 -10.48 -17.11
N GLU A 179 -13.14 -10.29 -16.04
CA GLU A 179 -11.69 -10.27 -16.14
C GLU A 179 -11.17 -11.58 -16.76
N ALA A 180 -11.77 -12.72 -16.39
CA ALA A 180 -11.41 -14.03 -16.94
C ALA A 180 -11.63 -14.09 -18.44
N GLN A 181 -12.76 -13.59 -18.96
CA GLN A 181 -13.04 -13.56 -20.39
C GLN A 181 -11.99 -12.71 -21.15
N GLY A 182 -11.70 -11.51 -20.64
CA GLY A 182 -10.68 -10.67 -21.25
C GLY A 182 -9.28 -11.28 -21.20
N MET A 183 -8.90 -11.94 -20.09
CA MET A 183 -7.64 -12.66 -19.98
C MET A 183 -7.54 -13.84 -20.96
N TYR A 184 -8.64 -14.58 -21.15
CA TYR A 184 -8.74 -15.66 -22.13
C TYR A 184 -8.45 -15.14 -23.54
N GLU A 185 -9.15 -14.09 -23.97
CA GLU A 185 -8.95 -13.48 -25.28
C GLU A 185 -7.52 -13.02 -25.48
N TYR A 186 -6.94 -12.36 -24.46
CA TYR A 186 -5.55 -11.87 -24.51
C TYR A 186 -4.53 -13.02 -24.71
N LEU A 187 -4.68 -14.13 -23.98
CA LEU A 187 -3.74 -15.25 -24.04
C LEU A 187 -3.93 -16.07 -25.33
N SER A 188 -5.17 -16.28 -25.79
CA SER A 188 -5.43 -17.00 -27.05
C SER A 188 -4.95 -16.19 -28.26
N GLU A 189 -5.16 -14.87 -28.30
CA GLU A 189 -4.59 -13.98 -29.33
C GLU A 189 -3.04 -13.97 -29.32
N ALA A 190 -2.43 -14.17 -28.14
CA ALA A 190 -0.98 -14.28 -27.99
C ALA A 190 -0.43 -15.67 -28.36
N GLY A 191 -1.29 -16.61 -28.81
CA GLY A 191 -0.90 -17.94 -29.33
C GLY A 191 -0.88 -19.06 -28.28
N ILE A 192 -1.49 -18.88 -27.11
CA ILE A 192 -1.73 -19.99 -26.18
C ILE A 192 -2.96 -20.77 -26.68
N GLU A 193 -2.82 -22.10 -26.77
CA GLU A 193 -3.88 -23.01 -27.22
C GLU A 193 -5.13 -22.88 -26.32
N GLU A 194 -6.31 -22.72 -26.91
CA GLU A 194 -7.56 -22.47 -26.19
C GLU A 194 -7.90 -23.60 -25.21
N GLU A 195 -7.55 -24.85 -25.55
CA GLU A 195 -7.76 -26.03 -24.71
C GLU A 195 -6.95 -25.99 -23.41
N ARG A 196 -5.88 -25.20 -23.39
CA ARG A 196 -5.05 -24.98 -22.19
C ARG A 196 -5.57 -23.87 -21.28
N ILE A 197 -6.54 -23.06 -21.74
CA ILE A 197 -7.03 -21.91 -20.99
C ILE A 197 -8.37 -22.25 -20.33
N LEU A 198 -8.39 -22.30 -19.00
CA LEU A 198 -9.57 -22.58 -18.20
C LEU A 198 -10.11 -21.29 -17.59
N LEU A 199 -11.42 -21.03 -17.71
CA LEU A 199 -12.04 -19.81 -17.20
C LEU A 199 -12.66 -20.02 -15.81
N GLU A 200 -12.38 -19.08 -14.90
CA GLU A 200 -13.09 -18.88 -13.64
C GLU A 200 -13.60 -17.43 -13.61
N ASP A 201 -14.86 -17.19 -13.90
CA ASP A 201 -15.46 -15.88 -14.15
C ASP A 201 -16.45 -15.41 -13.04
N LYS A 202 -16.46 -16.08 -11.87
CA LYS A 202 -17.48 -15.83 -10.82
C LYS A 202 -16.91 -15.11 -9.59
N SER A 203 -15.61 -15.10 -9.43
CA SER A 203 -14.96 -14.58 -8.24
C SER A 203 -15.01 -13.05 -8.16
N THR A 204 -15.17 -12.53 -6.93
CA THR A 204 -15.19 -11.10 -6.60
C THR A 204 -14.07 -10.71 -5.63
N SER A 205 -13.24 -11.65 -5.25
CA SER A 205 -12.13 -11.44 -4.32
C SER A 205 -11.01 -12.45 -4.54
N THR A 206 -9.78 -12.12 -4.09
CA THR A 206 -8.64 -13.05 -4.18
C THR A 206 -8.93 -14.40 -3.51
N TYR A 207 -9.68 -14.39 -2.40
CA TYR A 207 -10.09 -15.63 -1.74
C TYR A 207 -10.97 -16.48 -2.68
N GLU A 208 -11.96 -15.88 -3.31
CA GLU A 208 -12.85 -16.58 -4.24
C GLU A 208 -12.12 -17.02 -5.51
N ASN A 209 -11.20 -16.22 -6.04
CA ASN A 209 -10.35 -16.63 -7.14
C ASN A 209 -9.68 -17.99 -6.87
N LEU A 210 -9.00 -18.10 -5.74
CA LEU A 210 -8.32 -19.34 -5.35
C LEU A 210 -9.28 -20.45 -4.99
N TYR A 211 -10.38 -20.13 -4.29
CA TYR A 211 -11.39 -21.11 -3.90
C TYR A 211 -12.09 -21.72 -5.14
N ASN A 212 -12.53 -20.90 -6.07
CA ASN A 212 -13.23 -21.37 -7.28
C ASN A 212 -12.26 -22.10 -8.23
N SER A 213 -11.04 -21.59 -8.41
CA SER A 213 -10.00 -22.27 -9.20
C SER A 213 -9.67 -23.66 -8.66
N SER A 214 -9.83 -23.89 -7.36
CA SER A 214 -9.58 -25.21 -6.77
C SER A 214 -10.53 -26.33 -7.26
N SER A 215 -11.62 -25.98 -7.94
CA SER A 215 -12.51 -26.97 -8.57
C SER A 215 -11.99 -27.47 -9.93
N LEU A 216 -11.00 -26.79 -10.51
CA LEU A 216 -10.43 -27.08 -11.83
C LEU A 216 -9.11 -27.86 -11.76
N LEU A 217 -8.62 -28.18 -10.56
CA LEU A 217 -7.33 -28.85 -10.33
C LEU A 217 -7.34 -29.67 -9.02
N ASP A 218 -6.35 -30.51 -8.80
CA ASP A 218 -6.14 -31.21 -7.54
C ASP A 218 -5.09 -30.46 -6.69
N LYS A 219 -5.58 -29.55 -5.81
CA LYS A 219 -4.73 -28.75 -4.94
C LYS A 219 -3.80 -29.54 -3.99
N GLY A 220 -4.08 -30.83 -3.78
CA GLY A 220 -3.25 -31.71 -2.95
C GLY A 220 -2.11 -32.38 -3.71
N LYS A 221 -2.13 -32.37 -5.06
CA LYS A 221 -1.15 -33.06 -5.90
C LYS A 221 -0.50 -32.16 -6.94
N ASP A 222 -1.31 -31.32 -7.59
CA ASP A 222 -0.83 -30.52 -8.71
C ASP A 222 0.12 -29.41 -8.26
N ARG A 223 1.15 -29.20 -9.05
CA ARG A 223 2.08 -28.07 -8.90
C ARG A 223 1.44 -26.84 -9.54
N VAL A 224 1.19 -25.83 -8.72
CA VAL A 224 0.45 -24.64 -9.14
C VAL A 224 1.34 -23.41 -9.07
N VAL A 225 1.36 -22.62 -10.14
CA VAL A 225 1.99 -21.30 -10.18
C VAL A 225 0.94 -20.23 -10.05
N LEU A 226 1.06 -19.35 -9.06
CA LEU A 226 0.18 -18.21 -8.84
C LEU A 226 0.79 -16.93 -9.39
N VAL A 227 0.23 -16.41 -10.49
CA VAL A 227 0.68 -15.14 -11.09
C VAL A 227 -0.10 -13.97 -10.53
N THR A 228 0.61 -13.07 -9.90
CA THR A 228 0.08 -11.79 -9.40
C THR A 228 1.20 -10.75 -9.29
N ASN A 229 0.85 -9.49 -8.98
CA ASN A 229 1.89 -8.47 -8.85
C ASN A 229 2.74 -8.68 -7.58
N ASN A 230 3.99 -8.26 -7.68
CA ASN A 230 5.03 -8.43 -6.68
C ASN A 230 4.60 -8.12 -5.23
N PHE A 231 3.87 -7.01 -5.00
CA PHE A 231 3.35 -6.65 -3.68
C PHE A 231 2.26 -7.60 -3.16
N HIS A 232 1.64 -8.41 -4.02
CA HIS A 232 0.48 -9.25 -3.69
C HIS A 232 0.82 -10.74 -3.55
N VAL A 233 2.01 -11.17 -3.99
CA VAL A 233 2.42 -12.58 -4.02
C VAL A 233 2.32 -13.23 -2.63
N TYR A 234 2.91 -12.61 -1.61
CA TYR A 234 2.91 -13.17 -0.26
C TYR A 234 1.48 -13.51 0.24
N ARG A 235 0.54 -12.57 0.10
CA ARG A 235 -0.84 -12.80 0.54
C ARG A 235 -1.55 -13.86 -0.30
N GLY A 236 -1.34 -13.86 -1.61
CA GLY A 236 -1.90 -14.87 -2.51
C GLY A 236 -1.45 -16.29 -2.15
N GLU A 237 -0.14 -16.50 -1.95
CA GLU A 237 0.42 -17.80 -1.53
C GLU A 237 -0.15 -18.23 -0.18
N LYS A 238 -0.17 -17.34 0.81
CA LYS A 238 -0.68 -17.69 2.15
C LYS A 238 -2.17 -18.04 2.16
N LEU A 239 -2.98 -17.37 1.34
CA LEU A 239 -4.39 -17.74 1.15
C LEU A 239 -4.52 -19.13 0.51
N ALA A 240 -3.73 -19.43 -0.53
CA ALA A 240 -3.73 -20.73 -1.21
C ALA A 240 -3.26 -21.85 -0.27
N GLU A 241 -2.14 -21.68 0.45
CA GLU A 241 -1.65 -22.61 1.46
C GLU A 241 -2.74 -22.95 2.50
N LYS A 242 -3.43 -21.91 3.00
CA LYS A 242 -4.53 -22.07 3.98
C LYS A 242 -5.73 -22.85 3.42
N MET A 243 -5.96 -22.76 2.10
CA MET A 243 -7.01 -23.53 1.39
C MET A 243 -6.59 -24.95 1.06
N GLY A 244 -5.34 -25.35 1.37
CA GLY A 244 -4.83 -26.69 1.14
C GLY A 244 -4.12 -26.91 -0.19
N TYR A 245 -3.67 -25.86 -0.87
CA TYR A 245 -2.75 -26.00 -1.99
C TYR A 245 -1.38 -26.42 -1.45
N MET A 246 -1.00 -27.67 -1.72
CA MET A 246 0.22 -28.27 -1.14
C MET A 246 1.49 -27.84 -1.88
N HIS A 247 1.39 -27.53 -3.18
CA HIS A 247 2.51 -27.22 -4.06
C HIS A 247 2.23 -25.93 -4.83
N ILE A 248 2.16 -24.80 -4.11
CA ILE A 248 1.92 -23.46 -4.68
C ILE A 248 3.22 -22.66 -4.70
N GLU A 249 3.53 -22.05 -5.83
CA GLU A 249 4.66 -21.12 -6.00
C GLU A 249 4.15 -19.82 -6.62
N GLY A 250 4.52 -18.68 -6.03
CA GLY A 250 4.19 -17.38 -6.58
C GLY A 250 5.12 -16.97 -7.71
N LEU A 251 4.57 -16.40 -8.75
CA LEU A 251 5.31 -15.76 -9.85
C LEU A 251 4.98 -14.28 -9.88
N ALA A 252 5.97 -13.45 -9.53
CA ALA A 252 5.81 -12.01 -9.36
C ALA A 252 5.80 -11.28 -10.69
N ALA A 253 4.69 -10.62 -11.02
CA ALA A 253 4.63 -9.63 -12.08
C ALA A 253 4.98 -8.25 -11.55
N ASP A 254 5.57 -7.41 -12.39
CA ASP A 254 5.94 -6.04 -12.04
C ASP A 254 4.72 -5.18 -11.70
N SER A 255 4.94 -4.16 -10.90
CA SER A 255 3.94 -3.14 -10.55
C SER A 255 4.36 -1.76 -11.06
N TYR A 256 3.39 -0.85 -11.15
CA TYR A 256 3.68 0.54 -11.51
C TYR A 256 4.38 1.25 -10.34
N PRO A 257 5.64 1.72 -10.52
CA PRO A 257 6.45 2.21 -9.39
C PRO A 257 5.80 3.35 -8.60
N ALA A 258 5.12 4.29 -9.28
CA ALA A 258 4.47 5.41 -8.59
C ALA A 258 3.27 4.98 -7.73
N MET A 259 2.65 3.83 -8.01
CA MET A 259 1.55 3.26 -7.22
C MET A 259 2.02 2.31 -6.13
N LEU A 260 3.31 1.95 -6.14
CA LEU A 260 3.84 0.96 -5.22
C LEU A 260 3.61 1.29 -3.74
N PRO A 261 3.85 2.53 -3.23
CA PRO A 261 3.57 2.85 -1.83
C PRO A 261 2.08 2.69 -1.47
N ASN A 262 1.18 3.03 -2.40
CA ASN A 262 -0.26 2.86 -2.21
C ASN A 262 -0.63 1.38 -2.15
N ASN A 263 -0.08 0.57 -3.04
CA ASN A 263 -0.37 -0.86 -3.12
C ASN A 263 0.21 -1.62 -1.92
N MET A 264 1.44 -1.32 -1.48
CA MET A 264 2.06 -1.87 -0.29
C MET A 264 1.21 -1.60 0.96
N LEU A 265 0.83 -0.33 1.17
CA LEU A 265 -0.03 0.03 2.30
C LEU A 265 -1.40 -0.68 2.23
N ARG A 266 -1.97 -0.85 1.03
CA ARG A 266 -3.23 -1.60 0.85
C ARG A 266 -3.05 -3.08 1.20
N GLU A 267 -1.96 -3.70 0.79
CA GLU A 267 -1.65 -5.09 1.11
C GLU A 267 -1.40 -5.29 2.61
N PHE A 268 -0.73 -4.35 3.28
CA PHE A 268 -0.62 -4.36 4.74
C PHE A 268 -1.99 -4.51 5.40
N PHE A 269 -2.96 -3.65 5.05
CA PHE A 269 -4.32 -3.75 5.61
C PHE A 269 -5.04 -5.03 5.16
N GLY A 270 -4.78 -5.49 3.93
CA GLY A 270 -5.32 -6.75 3.41
C GLY A 270 -4.86 -7.95 4.25
N ILE A 271 -3.57 -8.05 4.54
CA ILE A 271 -2.98 -9.12 5.38
C ILE A 271 -3.52 -9.05 6.80
N ILE A 272 -3.55 -7.86 7.42
CA ILE A 272 -4.11 -7.69 8.77
C ILE A 272 -5.58 -8.12 8.81
N LYS A 273 -6.39 -7.69 7.83
CA LYS A 273 -7.79 -8.10 7.72
C LYS A 273 -7.93 -9.63 7.60
N ASP A 274 -7.20 -10.24 6.65
CA ASP A 274 -7.32 -11.67 6.37
C ASP A 274 -6.84 -12.52 7.57
N PHE A 275 -5.83 -12.06 8.30
CA PHE A 275 -5.41 -12.65 9.57
C PHE A 275 -6.51 -12.58 10.64
N TRP A 276 -7.15 -11.41 10.83
CA TRP A 276 -8.20 -11.23 11.84
C TRP A 276 -9.44 -12.08 11.58
N ILE A 277 -9.79 -12.33 10.31
CA ILE A 277 -10.95 -13.16 9.94
C ILE A 277 -10.58 -14.64 9.76
N GLY A 278 -9.34 -15.05 10.10
CA GLY A 278 -8.89 -16.44 10.07
C GLY A 278 -8.67 -17.02 8.66
N LYS A 279 -8.47 -16.16 7.66
CA LYS A 279 -8.18 -16.59 6.27
C LYS A 279 -6.68 -16.77 6.00
N LEU A 280 -5.82 -16.25 6.89
CA LEU A 280 -4.36 -16.47 6.89
C LEU A 280 -3.91 -17.22 8.13
#